data_7745c7525a30de7c435efd3dc0d6dd6b
#
_entry.id   7745c7525a30de7c435efd3dc0d6dd6b
#
_cell.length_a   1.000
_cell.length_b   1.000
_cell.length_c   1.000
_cell.angle_alpha   90.00
_cell.angle_beta   90.00
_cell.angle_gamma   90.00
#
_symmetry.space_group_name_H-M   'P 1'
#
loop_
_entity.id
_entity.type
_entity.pdbx_description
1 polymer ?
#
loop_
_entity_poly.entity_id
_entity_poly.type
_entity_poly.pdbx_seq_one_letter_code
_entity_poly.pdbx_strand_id
1 'polypeptide(L)'
;YSTKIMLKETLKNHHIILASGSPRRHDFFKSLNLEFEVILKPIEEIYPEQLQREAITDFLSKLKAKPFKDEIKSYTILVTSDTIVWHNNKALGKPKNEQEAFNMLKSMSNATHDVISSICFTTKDNQKVVNTTTKVTFKTLSDEEIWFYIKTFKPYDKAGAYGIQEWIGAIGITNIEGSYNNVVGLPTHLLYETLNTIAKES
;
A
#
# COMPACT_ATOMS: atom_id res chain seq x y z
N TYR A 1 -13.48 -31.86 -15.10
CA TYR A 1 -13.12 -30.96 -13.99
C TYR A 1 -11.86 -30.19 -14.39
N SER A 2 -11.99 -28.90 -14.72
CA SER A 2 -10.84 -28.02 -14.95
C SER A 2 -10.13 -27.83 -13.62
N THR A 3 -8.95 -28.41 -13.46
CA THR A 3 -8.11 -28.19 -12.28
C THR A 3 -7.69 -26.72 -12.30
N LYS A 4 -8.23 -25.94 -11.39
CA LYS A 4 -7.89 -24.51 -11.25
C LYS A 4 -6.43 -24.44 -10.81
N ILE A 5 -5.54 -24.12 -11.73
CA ILE A 5 -4.11 -23.98 -11.43
C ILE A 5 -3.93 -22.83 -10.46
N MET A 6 -3.30 -23.08 -9.32
CA MET A 6 -3.04 -22.06 -8.31
C MET A 6 -2.00 -21.05 -8.82
N LEU A 7 -2.09 -19.81 -8.35
CA LEU A 7 -1.21 -18.71 -8.75
C LEU A 7 0.29 -19.09 -8.67
N LYS A 8 0.70 -19.82 -7.64
CA LYS A 8 2.09 -20.29 -7.48
C LYS A 8 2.55 -21.13 -8.69
N GLU A 9 1.69 -22.03 -9.19
CA GLU A 9 2.03 -22.86 -10.36
C GLU A 9 2.06 -22.04 -11.65
N THR A 10 1.18 -21.06 -11.76
CA THR A 10 1.13 -20.17 -12.93
C THR A 10 2.38 -19.28 -13.00
N LEU A 11 2.93 -18.89 -11.84
CA LEU A 11 4.09 -18.01 -11.72
C LEU A 11 5.44 -18.75 -11.63
N LYS A 12 5.46 -20.08 -11.68
CA LYS A 12 6.69 -20.88 -11.45
C LYS A 12 7.87 -20.53 -12.35
N ASN A 13 7.62 -20.00 -13.53
CA ASN A 13 8.64 -19.57 -14.49
C ASN A 13 8.92 -18.06 -14.43
N HIS A 14 8.33 -17.34 -13.48
CA HIS A 14 8.51 -15.92 -13.30
C HIS A 14 9.36 -15.63 -12.07
N HIS A 15 10.16 -14.58 -12.17
CA HIS A 15 10.90 -14.02 -11.04
C HIS A 15 10.20 -12.76 -10.54
N ILE A 16 9.60 -12.85 -9.38
CA ILE A 16 8.88 -11.73 -8.76
C ILE A 16 9.84 -10.93 -7.89
N ILE A 17 9.95 -9.64 -8.18
CA ILE A 17 10.69 -8.68 -7.36
C ILE A 17 9.67 -7.75 -6.69
N LEU A 18 9.71 -7.70 -5.36
CA LEU A 18 8.98 -6.72 -4.58
C LEU A 18 9.93 -5.59 -4.17
N ALA A 19 9.75 -4.41 -4.76
CA ALA A 19 10.52 -3.22 -4.41
C ALA A 19 9.82 -2.42 -3.30
N SER A 20 9.80 -2.97 -2.11
CA SER A 20 9.19 -2.34 -0.94
C SER A 20 9.89 -2.75 0.35
N GLY A 21 10.21 -1.78 1.20
CA GLY A 21 10.73 -2.00 2.55
C GLY A 21 9.65 -2.23 3.61
N SER A 22 8.36 -2.24 3.23
CA SER A 22 7.26 -2.42 4.17
C SER A 22 7.14 -3.88 4.65
N PRO A 23 7.34 -4.17 5.95
CA PRO A 23 7.15 -5.52 6.48
C PRO A 23 5.74 -6.06 6.22
N ARG A 24 4.73 -5.21 6.30
CA ARG A 24 3.33 -5.58 6.05
C ARG A 24 3.11 -6.11 4.63
N ARG A 25 3.75 -5.48 3.64
CA ARG A 25 3.70 -5.95 2.24
C ARG A 25 4.43 -7.26 2.06
N HIS A 26 5.58 -7.44 2.71
CA HIS A 26 6.29 -8.72 2.72
C HIS A 26 5.42 -9.85 3.27
N ASP A 27 4.72 -9.58 4.39
CA ASP A 27 3.83 -10.57 5.02
C ASP A 27 2.65 -10.95 4.13
N PHE A 28 2.09 -9.99 3.38
CA PHE A 28 1.05 -10.29 2.40
C PHE A 28 1.54 -11.18 1.27
N PHE A 29 2.74 -10.95 0.73
CA PHE A 29 3.32 -11.81 -0.30
C PHE A 29 3.53 -13.23 0.22
N LYS A 30 4.02 -13.38 1.46
CA LYS A 30 4.17 -14.68 2.13
C LYS A 30 2.81 -15.37 2.33
N SER A 31 1.80 -14.64 2.80
CA SER A 31 0.46 -15.18 3.05
C SER A 31 -0.24 -15.65 1.78
N LEU A 32 0.08 -15.05 0.63
CA LEU A 32 -0.38 -15.49 -0.69
C LEU A 32 0.45 -16.66 -1.25
N ASN A 33 1.41 -17.18 -0.47
CA ASN A 33 2.31 -18.27 -0.89
C ASN A 33 3.07 -17.94 -2.19
N LEU A 34 3.49 -16.68 -2.34
CA LEU A 34 4.31 -16.22 -3.45
C LEU A 34 5.80 -16.41 -3.14
N GLU A 35 6.56 -16.85 -4.13
CA GLU A 35 8.01 -16.79 -4.11
C GLU A 35 8.44 -15.45 -4.68
N PHE A 36 9.22 -14.66 -3.94
CA PHE A 36 9.63 -13.32 -4.33
C PHE A 36 10.96 -12.93 -3.72
N GLU A 37 11.63 -11.99 -4.38
CA GLU A 37 12.84 -11.34 -3.89
C GLU A 37 12.52 -9.90 -3.50
N VAL A 38 13.11 -9.42 -2.41
CA VAL A 38 13.00 -8.01 -2.01
C VAL A 38 14.27 -7.28 -2.46
N ILE A 39 14.08 -6.29 -3.35
CA ILE A 39 15.17 -5.43 -3.79
C ILE A 39 14.73 -3.98 -3.60
N LEU A 40 15.53 -3.20 -2.87
CA LEU A 40 15.25 -1.79 -2.61
C LEU A 40 16.21 -0.91 -3.41
N LYS A 41 15.65 0.08 -4.09
CA LYS A 41 16.41 1.16 -4.70
C LYS A 41 15.86 2.48 -4.19
N PRO A 42 16.67 3.31 -3.53
CA PRO A 42 16.19 4.58 -3.00
C PRO A 42 15.79 5.51 -4.14
N ILE A 43 14.67 6.17 -3.96
CA ILE A 43 14.18 7.24 -4.82
C ILE A 43 13.67 8.38 -3.97
N GLU A 44 13.67 9.56 -4.52
CA GLU A 44 13.00 10.71 -3.93
C GLU A 44 11.52 10.68 -4.30
N GLU A 45 10.65 10.49 -3.31
CA GLU A 45 9.19 10.34 -3.50
C GLU A 45 8.53 11.71 -3.66
N ILE A 46 8.89 12.44 -4.73
CA ILE A 46 8.31 13.73 -5.10
C ILE A 46 7.33 13.52 -6.25
N TYR A 47 6.17 14.13 -6.11
CA TYR A 47 5.13 14.12 -7.13
C TYR A 47 4.64 15.54 -7.44
N PRO A 48 4.11 15.78 -8.67
CA PRO A 48 3.56 17.09 -9.05
C PRO A 48 2.41 17.53 -8.13
N GLU A 49 2.44 18.76 -7.65
CA GLU A 49 1.49 19.31 -6.66
C GLU A 49 0.03 19.27 -7.11
N GLN A 50 -0.22 19.30 -8.43
CA GLN A 50 -1.57 19.25 -9.00
C GLN A 50 -2.20 17.85 -8.92
N LEU A 51 -1.43 16.79 -8.65
CA LEU A 51 -1.96 15.43 -8.54
C LEU A 51 -2.78 15.29 -7.25
N GLN A 52 -3.87 14.56 -7.35
CA GLN A 52 -4.79 14.30 -6.25
C GLN A 52 -5.15 12.82 -6.20
N ARG A 53 -5.46 12.31 -5.01
CA ARG A 53 -6.02 10.99 -4.79
C ARG A 53 -5.18 9.87 -5.44
N GLU A 54 -5.84 8.97 -6.19
CA GLU A 54 -5.20 7.85 -6.88
C GLU A 54 -4.12 8.28 -7.89
N ALA A 55 -4.21 9.47 -8.46
CA ALA A 55 -3.17 9.98 -9.36
C ALA A 55 -1.81 10.12 -8.66
N ILE A 56 -1.80 10.41 -7.36
CA ILE A 56 -0.58 10.46 -6.54
C ILE A 56 0.02 9.05 -6.40
N THR A 57 -0.78 8.08 -5.96
CA THR A 57 -0.29 6.71 -5.72
C THR A 57 0.07 6.00 -7.02
N ASP A 58 -0.66 6.24 -8.11
CA ASP A 58 -0.32 5.75 -9.44
C ASP A 58 1.04 6.30 -9.91
N PHE A 59 1.26 7.59 -9.73
CA PHE A 59 2.52 8.24 -10.09
C PHE A 59 3.69 7.69 -9.25
N LEU A 60 3.54 7.64 -7.94
CA LEU A 60 4.60 7.19 -7.03
C LEU A 60 4.92 5.70 -7.22
N SER A 61 3.92 4.85 -7.46
CA SER A 61 4.17 3.43 -7.75
C SER A 61 4.96 3.22 -9.04
N LYS A 62 4.69 4.00 -10.09
CA LYS A 62 5.48 4.02 -11.32
C LYS A 62 6.88 4.58 -11.10
N LEU A 63 7.00 5.66 -10.32
CA LEU A 63 8.28 6.28 -10.01
C LEU A 63 9.23 5.29 -9.33
N LYS A 64 8.72 4.50 -8.38
CA LYS A 64 9.47 3.43 -7.69
C LYS A 64 9.98 2.33 -8.62
N ALA A 65 9.36 2.13 -9.77
CA ALA A 65 9.79 1.15 -10.77
C ALA A 65 10.94 1.64 -11.67
N LYS A 66 11.09 2.96 -11.85
CA LYS A 66 12.07 3.55 -12.79
C LYS A 66 13.52 3.07 -12.59
N PRO A 67 14.07 2.97 -11.36
CA PRO A 67 15.45 2.55 -11.14
C PRO A 67 15.76 1.13 -11.58
N PHE A 68 14.74 0.31 -11.85
CA PHE A 68 14.87 -1.11 -12.24
C PHE A 68 14.84 -1.34 -13.75
N LYS A 69 14.58 -0.30 -14.55
CA LYS A 69 14.28 -0.41 -15.99
C LYS A 69 15.25 -1.33 -16.76
N ASP A 70 16.54 -1.21 -16.50
CA ASP A 70 17.57 -1.94 -17.25
C ASP A 70 17.85 -3.35 -16.67
N GLU A 71 17.20 -3.71 -15.56
CA GLU A 71 17.39 -4.99 -14.87
C GLU A 71 16.24 -5.97 -15.09
N ILE A 72 15.14 -5.49 -15.70
CA ILE A 72 13.94 -6.30 -15.93
C ILE A 72 14.18 -7.24 -17.12
N LYS A 73 14.22 -8.53 -16.83
CA LYS A 73 14.34 -9.60 -17.83
C LYS A 73 12.97 -10.07 -18.31
N SER A 74 12.93 -10.87 -19.37
CA SER A 74 11.68 -11.36 -19.97
C SER A 74 10.76 -12.12 -19.00
N TYR A 75 11.33 -12.77 -17.98
CA TYR A 75 10.61 -13.55 -16.95
C TYR A 75 10.41 -12.77 -15.65
N THR A 76 10.83 -11.51 -15.56
CA THR A 76 10.73 -10.71 -14.34
C THR A 76 9.40 -9.98 -14.27
N ILE A 77 8.74 -10.04 -13.12
CA ILE A 77 7.63 -9.17 -12.75
C ILE A 77 8.07 -8.32 -11.56
N LEU A 78 8.30 -7.04 -11.80
CA LEU A 78 8.58 -6.09 -10.73
C LEU A 78 7.27 -5.54 -10.18
N VAL A 79 7.10 -5.62 -8.87
CA VAL A 79 5.95 -5.06 -8.16
C VAL A 79 6.40 -3.91 -7.27
N THR A 80 5.83 -2.74 -7.52
CA THR A 80 5.98 -1.53 -6.71
C THR A 80 4.61 -1.05 -6.25
N SER A 81 4.54 -0.36 -5.14
CA SER A 81 3.27 0.09 -4.57
C SER A 81 3.45 1.36 -3.76
N ASP A 82 2.40 2.15 -3.73
CA ASP A 82 2.28 3.31 -2.88
C ASP A 82 0.93 3.37 -2.19
N THR A 83 0.88 3.93 -0.98
CA THR A 83 -0.34 4.08 -0.18
C THR A 83 -0.35 5.45 0.47
N ILE A 84 -1.44 6.17 0.31
CA ILE A 84 -1.69 7.45 0.99
C ILE A 84 -2.99 7.38 1.79
N VAL A 85 -3.08 8.22 2.81
CA VAL A 85 -4.33 8.62 3.44
C VAL A 85 -4.76 9.93 2.80
N TRP A 86 -6.00 9.99 2.28
CA TRP A 86 -6.57 11.20 1.71
C TRP A 86 -7.66 11.73 2.63
N HIS A 87 -7.46 12.92 3.15
CA HIS A 87 -8.38 13.55 4.09
C HIS A 87 -8.37 15.07 3.94
N ASN A 88 -9.55 15.70 3.96
CA ASN A 88 -9.70 17.15 3.80
C ASN A 88 -8.96 17.69 2.56
N ASN A 89 -9.12 17.03 1.42
CA ASN A 89 -8.53 17.39 0.13
C ASN A 89 -6.99 17.44 0.11
N LYS A 90 -6.33 16.64 0.95
CA LYS A 90 -4.87 16.52 0.95
C LYS A 90 -4.40 15.11 1.30
N ALA A 91 -3.23 14.75 0.80
CA ALA A 91 -2.55 13.54 1.19
C ALA A 91 -1.89 13.71 2.57
N LEU A 92 -2.18 12.79 3.49
CA LEU A 92 -1.47 12.65 4.75
C LEU A 92 -0.40 11.56 4.57
N GLY A 93 0.86 11.98 4.56
CA GLY A 93 2.01 11.07 4.49
C GLY A 93 2.39 10.55 5.87
N LYS A 94 3.64 10.10 5.98
CA LYS A 94 4.24 9.71 7.26
C LYS A 94 4.52 10.94 8.11
N PRO A 95 4.14 10.94 9.40
CA PRO A 95 4.41 12.07 10.29
C PRO A 95 5.91 12.16 10.60
N LYS A 96 6.43 13.39 10.68
CA LYS A 96 7.86 13.65 10.97
C LYS A 96 8.17 13.67 12.47
N ASN A 97 7.17 13.88 13.30
CA ASN A 97 7.29 14.00 14.75
C ASN A 97 5.95 13.72 15.45
N GLU A 98 5.96 13.70 16.77
CA GLU A 98 4.76 13.43 17.60
C GLU A 98 3.63 14.42 17.37
N GLN A 99 3.97 15.71 17.24
CA GLN A 99 2.95 16.76 17.05
C GLN A 99 2.25 16.62 15.70
N GLU A 100 3.00 16.29 14.65
CA GLU A 100 2.42 16.06 13.33
C GLU A 100 1.53 14.81 13.34
N ALA A 101 1.96 13.73 13.98
CA ALA A 101 1.16 12.53 14.19
C ALA A 101 -0.14 12.84 14.96
N PHE A 102 -0.05 13.63 16.03
CA PHE A 102 -1.21 14.06 16.78
C PHE A 102 -2.19 14.85 15.91
N ASN A 103 -1.69 15.83 15.15
CA ASN A 103 -2.55 16.67 14.29
C ASN A 103 -3.24 15.83 13.21
N MET A 104 -2.55 14.85 12.62
CA MET A 104 -3.14 13.92 11.65
C MET A 104 -4.30 13.12 12.27
N LEU A 105 -4.05 12.45 13.39
CA LEU A 105 -5.06 11.65 14.10
C LEU A 105 -6.23 12.50 14.59
N LYS A 106 -5.94 13.68 15.12
CA LYS A 106 -6.97 14.61 15.58
C LYS A 106 -7.87 15.06 14.43
N SER A 107 -7.32 15.31 13.24
CA SER A 107 -8.09 15.69 12.06
C SER A 107 -9.03 14.59 11.58
N MET A 108 -8.63 13.31 11.76
CA MET A 108 -9.41 12.15 11.34
C MET A 108 -10.42 11.68 12.41
N SER A 109 -10.31 12.18 13.65
CA SER A 109 -11.25 11.89 14.74
C SER A 109 -12.67 12.29 14.37
N ASN A 110 -13.66 11.44 14.63
CA ASN A 110 -15.07 11.63 14.30
C ASN A 110 -15.32 11.94 12.82
N ALA A 111 -14.54 11.36 11.93
CA ALA A 111 -14.60 11.62 10.49
C ALA A 111 -14.30 10.36 9.67
N THR A 112 -14.64 10.44 8.39
CA THR A 112 -14.28 9.42 7.39
C THR A 112 -13.15 9.96 6.53
N HIS A 113 -12.13 9.12 6.29
CA HIS A 113 -11.04 9.38 5.37
C HIS A 113 -10.88 8.24 4.38
N ASP A 114 -10.16 8.48 3.31
CA ASP A 114 -9.86 7.48 2.29
C ASP A 114 -8.44 6.96 2.46
N VAL A 115 -8.27 5.65 2.33
CA VAL A 115 -6.97 4.99 2.15
C VAL A 115 -6.89 4.54 0.70
N ILE A 116 -5.90 5.04 -0.02
CA ILE A 116 -5.74 4.80 -1.45
C ILE A 116 -4.40 4.11 -1.67
N SER A 117 -4.43 2.96 -2.35
CA SER A 117 -3.21 2.27 -2.77
C SER A 117 -3.21 2.01 -4.26
N SER A 118 -2.03 2.13 -4.86
CA SER A 118 -1.76 1.69 -6.22
C SER A 118 -0.70 0.60 -6.21
N ILE A 119 -0.83 -0.36 -7.10
CA ILE A 119 0.18 -1.37 -7.40
C ILE A 119 0.58 -1.21 -8.86
N CYS A 120 1.88 -1.10 -9.10
CA CYS A 120 2.46 -1.07 -10.43
C CYS A 120 3.20 -2.38 -10.70
N PHE A 121 2.85 -3.04 -11.77
CA PHE A 121 3.47 -4.25 -12.28
C PHE A 121 4.28 -3.88 -13.52
N THR A 122 5.57 -4.08 -13.46
CA THR A 122 6.46 -3.79 -14.59
C THR A 122 7.12 -5.07 -15.09
N THR A 123 6.89 -5.38 -16.34
CA THR A 123 7.57 -6.44 -17.09
C THR A 123 8.49 -5.82 -18.13
N LYS A 124 9.23 -6.63 -18.89
CA LYS A 124 10.14 -6.14 -19.92
C LYS A 124 9.43 -5.25 -20.95
N ASP A 125 8.22 -5.63 -21.35
CA ASP A 125 7.52 -5.03 -22.49
C ASP A 125 6.28 -4.23 -22.07
N ASN A 126 5.84 -4.31 -20.81
CA ASN A 126 4.60 -3.68 -20.38
C ASN A 126 4.69 -3.15 -18.95
N GLN A 127 3.86 -2.16 -18.65
CA GLN A 127 3.65 -1.64 -17.30
C GLN A 127 2.16 -1.43 -17.05
N LYS A 128 1.63 -2.06 -16.02
CA LYS A 128 0.23 -1.98 -15.62
C LYS A 128 0.12 -1.43 -14.20
N VAL A 129 -0.80 -0.48 -13.99
CA VAL A 129 -1.12 0.06 -12.68
C VAL A 129 -2.58 -0.24 -12.37
N VAL A 130 -2.82 -0.69 -11.16
CA VAL A 130 -4.16 -0.86 -10.59
C VAL A 130 -4.23 -0.14 -9.25
N ASN A 131 -5.38 0.41 -8.91
CA ASN A 131 -5.59 1.12 -7.65
C ASN A 131 -6.94 0.80 -7.02
N THR A 132 -7.08 1.10 -5.74
CA THR A 132 -8.34 1.02 -5.03
C THR A 132 -8.36 2.00 -3.86
N THR A 133 -9.58 2.39 -3.48
CA THR A 133 -9.85 3.27 -2.35
C THR A 133 -10.69 2.52 -1.33
N THR A 134 -10.35 2.67 -0.06
CA THR A 134 -11.12 2.16 1.08
C THR A 134 -11.45 3.31 2.01
N LYS A 135 -12.73 3.46 2.35
CA LYS A 135 -13.18 4.47 3.33
C LYS A 135 -13.08 3.90 4.73
N VAL A 136 -12.53 4.69 5.63
CA VAL A 136 -12.36 4.34 7.04
C VAL A 136 -12.95 5.43 7.91
N THR A 137 -13.80 5.05 8.86
CA THR A 137 -14.44 5.98 9.79
C THR A 137 -13.91 5.76 11.19
N PHE A 138 -13.41 6.82 11.83
CA PHE A 138 -13.07 6.84 13.23
C PHE A 138 -14.23 7.34 14.09
N LYS A 139 -14.38 6.76 15.29
CA LYS A 139 -15.14 7.39 16.36
C LYS A 139 -14.48 8.71 16.79
N THR A 140 -15.11 9.47 17.67
CA THR A 140 -14.41 10.54 18.37
C THR A 140 -13.29 9.97 19.22
N LEU A 141 -12.05 10.40 18.96
CA LEU A 141 -10.86 10.05 19.74
C LEU A 141 -10.55 11.16 20.72
N SER A 142 -10.28 10.80 21.99
CA SER A 142 -9.81 11.80 22.97
C SER A 142 -8.32 12.12 22.74
N ASP A 143 -7.88 13.25 23.27
CA ASP A 143 -6.47 13.64 23.18
C ASP A 143 -5.58 12.66 23.93
N GLU A 144 -6.05 12.10 25.06
CA GLU A 144 -5.35 11.07 25.82
C GLU A 144 -5.20 9.77 25.04
N GLU A 145 -6.25 9.35 24.32
CA GLU A 145 -6.20 8.16 23.44
C GLU A 145 -5.16 8.34 22.31
N ILE A 146 -5.15 9.53 21.67
CA ILE A 146 -4.21 9.85 20.61
C ILE A 146 -2.78 9.87 21.12
N TRP A 147 -2.51 10.55 22.23
CA TRP A 147 -1.16 10.62 22.81
C TRP A 147 -0.67 9.27 23.32
N PHE A 148 -1.54 8.48 23.96
CA PHE A 148 -1.19 7.12 24.34
C PHE A 148 -0.73 6.29 23.15
N TYR A 149 -1.50 6.33 22.07
CA TYR A 149 -1.15 5.58 20.86
C TYR A 149 0.19 6.02 20.27
N ILE A 150 0.40 7.32 20.09
CA ILE A 150 1.63 7.85 19.50
C ILE A 150 2.86 7.45 20.32
N LYS A 151 2.80 7.61 21.64
CA LYS A 151 3.93 7.33 22.53
C LYS A 151 4.24 5.85 22.63
N THR A 152 3.21 5.00 22.59
CA THR A 152 3.35 3.56 22.71
C THR A 152 3.74 2.88 21.41
N PHE A 153 3.12 3.25 20.30
CA PHE A 153 3.24 2.56 19.02
C PHE A 153 4.15 3.27 18.01
N LYS A 154 4.49 4.54 18.23
CA LYS A 154 5.43 5.32 17.40
C LYS A 154 5.14 5.20 15.90
N PRO A 155 3.97 5.65 15.42
CA PRO A 155 3.46 5.36 14.07
C PRO A 155 4.11 6.22 12.97
N TYR A 156 5.41 6.47 13.03
CA TYR A 156 6.14 7.34 12.10
C TYR A 156 6.42 6.71 10.73
N ASP A 157 6.24 5.40 10.62
CA ASP A 157 6.40 4.63 9.39
C ASP A 157 5.10 4.49 8.57
N LYS A 158 3.99 5.10 9.05
CA LYS A 158 2.66 4.90 8.51
C LYS A 158 2.04 6.19 7.99
N ALA A 159 1.48 6.13 6.76
CA ALA A 159 0.66 7.22 6.22
C ALA A 159 -0.53 7.49 7.15
N GLY A 160 -0.84 8.77 7.40
CA GLY A 160 -1.90 9.17 8.31
C GLY A 160 -1.64 8.86 9.79
N ALA A 161 -0.42 8.46 10.12
CA ALA A 161 0.02 8.20 11.50
C ALA A 161 -0.72 7.07 12.23
N TYR A 162 -1.27 6.07 11.53
CA TYR A 162 -1.89 4.93 12.22
C TYR A 162 -1.75 3.61 11.44
N GLY A 163 -1.81 2.51 12.19
CA GLY A 163 -1.98 1.15 11.66
C GLY A 163 -3.29 0.56 12.13
N ILE A 164 -4.14 0.11 11.20
CA ILE A 164 -5.45 -0.45 11.52
C ILE A 164 -5.36 -1.72 12.40
N GLN A 165 -4.27 -2.49 12.29
CA GLN A 165 -4.05 -3.70 13.09
C GLN A 165 -3.63 -3.41 14.53
N GLU A 166 -3.27 -2.17 14.84
CA GLU A 166 -2.78 -1.75 16.14
C GLU A 166 -3.93 -1.30 17.05
N TRP A 167 -3.61 -0.99 18.30
CA TRP A 167 -4.57 -0.61 19.32
C TRP A 167 -5.58 0.46 18.88
N ILE A 168 -5.12 1.49 18.15
CA ILE A 168 -6.01 2.57 17.70
C ILE A 168 -7.08 2.09 16.71
N GLY A 169 -6.75 1.11 15.88
CA GLY A 169 -7.72 0.46 15.00
C GLY A 169 -8.79 -0.30 15.80
N ALA A 170 -8.35 -1.02 16.84
CA ALA A 170 -9.26 -1.79 17.68
C ALA A 170 -10.25 -0.91 18.47
N ILE A 171 -9.80 0.25 18.97
CA ILE A 171 -10.66 1.11 19.81
C ILE A 171 -11.42 2.17 19.02
N GLY A 172 -10.94 2.55 17.84
CA GLY A 172 -11.35 3.77 17.18
C GLY A 172 -12.09 3.60 15.86
N ILE A 173 -11.91 2.51 15.13
CA ILE A 173 -12.53 2.32 13.81
C ILE A 173 -13.92 1.74 13.97
N THR A 174 -14.93 2.46 13.43
CA THR A 174 -16.34 2.08 13.50
C THR A 174 -16.88 1.56 12.18
N ASN A 175 -16.24 1.88 11.06
CA ASN A 175 -16.66 1.41 9.75
C ASN A 175 -15.50 1.35 8.76
N ILE A 176 -15.54 0.35 7.91
CA ILE A 176 -14.65 0.17 6.75
C ILE A 176 -15.53 -0.16 5.55
N GLU A 177 -15.39 0.62 4.48
CA GLU A 177 -16.03 0.36 3.19
C GLU A 177 -14.96 0.13 2.14
N GLY A 178 -14.74 -1.14 1.77
CA GLY A 178 -13.68 -1.57 0.86
C GLY A 178 -12.83 -2.71 1.41
N SER A 179 -11.54 -2.70 1.09
CA SER A 179 -10.60 -3.75 1.47
C SER A 179 -9.84 -3.40 2.76
N TYR A 180 -9.98 -4.24 3.78
CA TYR A 180 -9.17 -4.17 5.00
C TYR A 180 -7.66 -4.25 4.68
N ASN A 181 -7.25 -5.15 3.80
CA ASN A 181 -5.86 -5.32 3.43
C ASN A 181 -5.29 -4.08 2.72
N ASN A 182 -6.13 -3.35 1.96
CA ASN A 182 -5.75 -2.06 1.41
C ASN A 182 -5.41 -1.05 2.52
N VAL A 183 -6.20 -1.00 3.58
CA VAL A 183 -5.92 -0.12 4.75
C VAL A 183 -4.63 -0.53 5.46
N VAL A 184 -4.33 -1.82 5.54
CA VAL A 184 -3.05 -2.33 6.06
C VAL A 184 -1.86 -1.90 5.19
N GLY A 185 -2.06 -1.71 3.87
CA GLY A 185 -1.06 -1.16 2.97
C GLY A 185 -0.85 -1.86 1.63
N LEU A 186 -1.71 -2.84 1.29
CA LEU A 186 -1.67 -3.52 -0.02
C LEU A 186 -3.02 -4.17 -0.34
N PRO A 187 -3.67 -3.81 -1.45
CA PRO A 187 -4.90 -4.46 -1.89
C PRO A 187 -4.60 -5.84 -2.49
N THR A 188 -4.54 -6.86 -1.65
CA THR A 188 -4.11 -8.21 -2.02
C THR A 188 -4.98 -8.88 -3.07
N HIS A 189 -6.28 -8.58 -3.12
CA HIS A 189 -7.17 -9.08 -4.16
C HIS A 189 -6.75 -8.58 -5.55
N LEU A 190 -6.38 -7.29 -5.69
CA LEU A 190 -5.87 -6.73 -6.95
C LEU A 190 -4.49 -7.28 -7.30
N LEU A 191 -3.62 -7.48 -6.30
CA LEU A 191 -2.33 -8.14 -6.50
C LEU A 191 -2.52 -9.54 -7.09
N TYR A 192 -3.38 -10.34 -6.48
CA TYR A 192 -3.64 -11.72 -6.89
C TYR A 192 -4.25 -11.80 -8.31
N GLU A 193 -5.29 -11.02 -8.57
CA GLU A 193 -5.97 -10.98 -9.87
C GLU A 193 -5.04 -10.52 -11.00
N THR A 194 -4.25 -9.47 -10.74
CA THR A 194 -3.35 -8.90 -11.75
C THR A 194 -2.18 -9.82 -12.06
N LEU A 195 -1.57 -10.46 -11.05
CA LEU A 195 -0.52 -11.46 -11.26
C LEU A 195 -1.04 -12.66 -12.08
N ASN A 196 -2.27 -13.12 -11.81
CA ASN A 196 -2.90 -14.17 -12.61
C ASN A 196 -3.09 -13.76 -14.07
N THR A 197 -3.46 -12.51 -14.32
CA THR A 197 -3.62 -12.00 -15.68
C THR A 197 -2.28 -11.94 -16.41
N ILE A 198 -1.26 -11.34 -15.80
CA ILE A 198 0.09 -11.23 -16.38
C ILE A 198 0.68 -12.60 -16.68
N ALA A 199 0.55 -13.55 -15.76
CA ALA A 199 1.10 -14.89 -15.92
C ALA A 199 0.42 -15.73 -17.02
N LYS A 200 -0.79 -15.36 -17.44
CA LYS A 200 -1.50 -16.02 -18.56
C LYS A 200 -1.21 -15.37 -19.91
N GLU A 201 -0.77 -14.12 -19.92
CA GLU A 201 -0.42 -13.35 -21.11
C GLU A 201 1.05 -13.55 -21.50
N SER A 202 1.85 -14.16 -20.62
CA SER A 202 3.29 -14.47 -20.83
C SER A 202 3.44 -15.91 -21.28
#